data_4497f0c2bcf8e8e90958d9aea435c3ea
#
_entry.id   4497f0c2bcf8e8e90958d9aea435c3ea
#
_cell.length_a   1.000
_cell.length_b   1.000
_cell.length_c   1.000
_cell.angle_alpha   90.00
_cell.angle_beta   90.00
_cell.angle_gamma   90.00
#
_symmetry.space_group_name_H-M   'P 1'
#
loop_
_entity.id
_entity.type
_entity.pdbx_description
1 polymer ?
#
loop_
_entity_poly.entity_id
_entity_poly.type
_entity_poly.pdbx_seq_one_letter_code
_entity_poly.pdbx_strand_id
1 'polypeptide(L)'
;MEAYATSARSSHFGWNAVNDSDDVASQAASQADDYGLPTPAPEMSPRVSFFLDYYEKIICPSVVVIDSPNNPYREHILSLATHSQSLQHAICALAACNLRMKRKQSLGQDHWRQQPFELELQDHINGSRFGRPTCVRRTSHYPISPQVSESNDASLQEEYQHRTMAVSLLNQQLGDPSRTRHDCVLATLFILCHYRMCESGIAQFRTQFAGVKKILGMRESGIETGNWGWMETLFTYFDGIAASINDRELQLRGGFLEMIANPSNPNHALENMAGCDAVLFKTIGKLGRLNLLSQHRQVIADYPSSPIQVRRPAPPRPGPGLAGQALADFYNSYAHDFDGNGFASTLDDDAAFPLLTASSSHDDLRTTFWTEWKSARLALQEWEFDASRLVASLPAPPTPTQLRDFGYISEAFRYSALLYTERLASPNLPSSHLNFQNLVSQVLFYVTSLEQGSGCEKFLLWPLFISGSECVNELQQSIVRTKCREIMGRSGYLNNLAGLEVLEKVWGEQKKGNKDGEKDFSPNGNGPLRWTKFMESGDGEMIMF
;
A
#
# COMPACT_ATOMS: atom_id res chain seq x y z
N MET A 1 -39.27 -14.03 -38.37
CA MET A 1 -38.66 -13.09 -39.29
C MET A 1 -37.63 -12.37 -38.46
N GLU A 2 -36.54 -12.64 -38.73
CA GLU A 2 -35.28 -12.80 -39.32
C GLU A 2 -34.16 -12.88 -38.30
N ALA A 3 -33.42 -13.92 -38.45
CA ALA A 3 -32.21 -14.23 -37.72
C ALA A 3 -31.04 -13.36 -38.21
N TYR A 4 -30.14 -12.95 -37.30
CA TYR A 4 -28.76 -12.69 -37.64
C TYR A 4 -27.85 -13.46 -36.69
N ALA A 5 -27.32 -14.55 -37.23
CA ALA A 5 -26.20 -15.26 -36.69
C ALA A 5 -24.90 -14.53 -37.07
N THR A 6 -24.04 -14.21 -36.12
CA THR A 6 -22.64 -13.83 -36.37
C THR A 6 -21.69 -14.85 -35.76
N SER A 7 -20.93 -15.43 -36.66
CA SER A 7 -19.92 -16.47 -36.56
C SER A 7 -18.77 -16.05 -35.64
N ALA A 8 -18.51 -16.87 -34.60
CA ALA A 8 -17.26 -16.84 -33.85
C ALA A 8 -16.17 -17.54 -34.66
N ARG A 9 -15.15 -16.79 -35.07
CA ARG A 9 -13.89 -17.35 -35.57
C ARG A 9 -12.94 -17.58 -34.38
N SER A 10 -12.74 -18.85 -34.08
CA SER A 10 -11.66 -19.35 -33.24
C SER A 10 -10.35 -19.23 -34.01
N SER A 11 -9.40 -18.44 -33.52
CA SER A 11 -8.02 -18.44 -34.00
C SER A 11 -7.13 -19.15 -32.97
N HIS A 12 -6.77 -20.39 -33.28
CA HIS A 12 -5.68 -21.12 -32.64
C HIS A 12 -4.34 -20.43 -33.00
N PHE A 13 -3.64 -19.90 -32.01
CA PHE A 13 -2.24 -19.53 -32.14
C PHE A 13 -1.36 -20.65 -31.57
N GLY A 14 -0.68 -21.34 -32.47
CA GLY A 14 0.39 -22.29 -32.13
C GLY A 14 1.68 -21.53 -31.81
N TRP A 15 2.35 -21.95 -30.77
CA TRP A 15 3.64 -21.43 -30.34
C TRP A 15 4.76 -22.18 -31.05
N ASN A 16 5.50 -21.49 -31.93
CA ASN A 16 6.82 -21.93 -32.37
C ASN A 16 7.89 -21.10 -31.64
N ALA A 17 8.75 -21.83 -30.92
CA ALA A 17 9.97 -21.26 -30.36
C ALA A 17 10.93 -20.89 -31.48
N VAL A 18 11.33 -19.63 -31.53
CA VAL A 18 12.47 -19.18 -32.33
C VAL A 18 13.56 -18.73 -31.37
N ASN A 19 14.66 -19.49 -31.40
CA ASN A 19 15.95 -19.05 -30.87
C ASN A 19 16.50 -18.02 -31.82
N ASP A 20 16.82 -16.82 -31.33
CA ASP A 20 17.82 -15.97 -31.95
C ASP A 20 18.66 -15.32 -30.85
N SER A 21 19.90 -15.81 -30.84
CA SER A 21 21.06 -15.15 -30.29
C SER A 21 21.50 -14.11 -31.31
N ASP A 22 21.60 -12.83 -30.92
CA ASP A 22 22.61 -11.97 -31.49
C ASP A 22 22.94 -10.80 -30.58
N ASP A 23 24.21 -10.80 -30.19
CA ASP A 23 25.01 -9.67 -29.74
C ASP A 23 24.90 -8.50 -30.74
N VAL A 24 24.75 -7.27 -30.22
CA VAL A 24 25.56 -6.14 -30.71
C VAL A 24 25.55 -5.01 -29.69
N ALA A 25 26.72 -4.78 -29.17
CA ALA A 25 27.11 -3.63 -28.37
C ALA A 25 27.11 -2.33 -29.16
N SER A 26 26.85 -1.25 -28.42
CA SER A 26 27.62 0.02 -28.48
C SER A 26 28.02 0.54 -29.86
N GLN A 27 27.50 1.69 -30.23
CA GLN A 27 28.28 2.87 -30.64
C GLN A 27 27.40 3.99 -31.21
N ALA A 28 27.86 5.19 -30.91
CA ALA A 28 27.68 6.43 -31.65
C ALA A 28 26.59 7.40 -31.21
N ALA A 29 26.98 8.25 -30.28
CA ALA A 29 26.59 9.66 -30.31
C ALA A 29 27.33 10.35 -31.45
N SER A 30 26.63 11.08 -32.31
CA SER A 30 27.00 12.43 -32.78
C SER A 30 26.09 12.91 -33.89
N GLN A 31 25.54 14.10 -33.66
CA GLN A 31 25.28 15.20 -34.62
C GLN A 31 24.53 14.90 -35.93
N ALA A 32 23.35 15.48 -36.06
CA ALA A 32 23.08 16.49 -37.08
C ALA A 32 21.62 16.97 -36.98
N ASP A 33 21.47 18.29 -36.99
CA ASP A 33 20.25 19.00 -37.34
C ASP A 33 19.77 18.57 -38.71
N ASP A 34 18.48 18.19 -38.82
CA ASP A 34 17.72 18.49 -40.04
C ASP A 34 16.20 18.40 -39.82
N TYR A 35 15.50 19.17 -40.57
CA TYR A 35 14.08 19.49 -40.55
C TYR A 35 13.13 18.31 -40.66
N GLY A 36 12.24 18.18 -39.69
CA GLY A 36 10.83 18.00 -39.80
C GLY A 36 10.21 16.89 -40.64
N LEU A 37 10.07 15.71 -40.02
CA LEU A 37 8.89 14.82 -40.15
C LEU A 37 8.63 14.22 -38.79
N PRO A 38 7.35 14.04 -38.32
CA PRO A 38 7.10 13.38 -37.05
C PRO A 38 7.65 11.95 -37.15
N THR A 39 8.73 11.69 -36.41
CA THR A 39 9.23 10.33 -36.23
C THR A 39 8.07 9.50 -35.67
N PRO A 40 7.75 8.33 -36.26
CA PRO A 40 6.77 7.43 -35.67
C PRO A 40 7.22 7.11 -34.27
N ALA A 41 6.25 7.15 -33.31
CA ALA A 41 6.51 6.79 -31.93
C ALA A 41 7.25 5.42 -31.93
N PRO A 42 8.31 5.25 -31.13
CA PRO A 42 9.04 4.00 -31.08
C PRO A 42 8.04 2.87 -30.80
N GLU A 43 7.98 1.88 -31.67
CA GLU A 43 7.10 0.73 -31.53
C GLU A 43 7.39 0.08 -30.16
N MET A 44 6.38 0.05 -29.28
CA MET A 44 6.52 -0.59 -27.99
C MET A 44 6.87 -2.07 -28.19
N SER A 45 7.85 -2.56 -27.46
CA SER A 45 8.17 -3.98 -27.45
C SER A 45 6.90 -4.81 -27.22
N PRO A 46 6.69 -5.91 -27.96
CA PRO A 46 5.52 -6.78 -27.78
C PRO A 46 5.34 -7.24 -26.33
N ARG A 47 6.41 -7.36 -25.59
CA ARG A 47 6.41 -7.77 -24.18
C ARG A 47 5.89 -6.67 -23.26
N VAL A 48 6.29 -5.43 -23.47
CA VAL A 48 5.75 -4.26 -22.76
C VAL A 48 4.24 -4.12 -23.04
N SER A 49 3.84 -4.24 -24.29
CA SER A 49 2.43 -4.24 -24.70
C SER A 49 1.61 -5.32 -23.95
N PHE A 50 2.15 -6.53 -23.83
CA PHE A 50 1.51 -7.60 -23.08
C PHE A 50 1.28 -7.24 -21.59
N PHE A 51 2.27 -6.65 -20.91
CA PHE A 51 2.13 -6.27 -19.50
C PHE A 51 1.18 -5.08 -19.30
N LEU A 52 1.17 -4.12 -20.24
CA LEU A 52 0.19 -3.02 -20.20
C LEU A 52 -1.23 -3.53 -20.39
N ASP A 53 -1.47 -4.46 -21.31
CA ASP A 53 -2.75 -5.12 -21.52
C ASP A 53 -3.18 -5.95 -20.29
N TYR A 54 -2.25 -6.67 -19.66
CA TYR A 54 -2.49 -7.37 -18.40
C TYR A 54 -2.87 -6.41 -17.27
N TYR A 55 -2.16 -5.29 -17.14
CA TYR A 55 -2.48 -4.25 -16.16
C TYR A 55 -3.88 -3.71 -16.37
N GLU A 56 -4.24 -3.34 -17.60
CA GLU A 56 -5.54 -2.81 -17.95
C GLU A 56 -6.69 -3.80 -17.64
N LYS A 57 -6.54 -5.06 -18.07
CA LYS A 57 -7.61 -6.06 -18.01
C LYS A 57 -7.72 -6.78 -16.67
N ILE A 58 -6.62 -6.91 -15.94
CA ILE A 58 -6.57 -7.74 -14.73
C ILE A 58 -6.31 -6.90 -13.47
N ILE A 59 -5.33 -5.97 -13.51
CA ILE A 59 -4.98 -5.20 -12.31
C ILE A 59 -5.96 -4.07 -12.08
N CYS A 60 -6.27 -3.24 -13.07
CA CYS A 60 -7.20 -2.12 -12.91
C CYS A 60 -8.55 -2.54 -12.29
N PRO A 61 -9.23 -3.62 -12.74
CA PRO A 61 -10.45 -4.08 -12.09
C PRO A 61 -10.23 -4.65 -10.69
N SER A 62 -9.02 -5.14 -10.38
CA SER A 62 -8.74 -5.78 -9.09
C SER A 62 -8.53 -4.79 -7.94
N VAL A 63 -8.24 -3.52 -8.23
CA VAL A 63 -7.92 -2.48 -7.25
C VAL A 63 -9.04 -1.46 -7.02
N VAL A 64 -10.25 -1.74 -7.48
CA VAL A 64 -11.46 -0.95 -7.21
C VAL A 64 -12.63 -1.87 -6.85
N VAL A 65 -13.62 -1.36 -6.12
CA VAL A 65 -14.82 -2.14 -5.77
C VAL A 65 -15.70 -2.35 -6.99
N ILE A 66 -16.03 -1.27 -7.70
CA ILE A 66 -16.79 -1.29 -8.95
C ILE A 66 -15.88 -0.79 -10.08
N ASP A 67 -15.58 -1.67 -11.02
CA ASP A 67 -14.85 -1.29 -12.23
C ASP A 67 -15.76 -0.58 -13.23
N SER A 68 -15.22 0.44 -13.88
CA SER A 68 -15.92 1.23 -14.90
C SER A 68 -14.93 1.70 -15.98
N PRO A 69 -15.40 2.17 -17.14
CA PRO A 69 -14.53 2.79 -18.12
C PRO A 69 -13.69 3.95 -17.54
N ASN A 70 -14.25 4.70 -16.60
CA ASN A 70 -13.60 5.84 -15.92
C ASN A 70 -12.80 5.42 -14.69
N ASN A 71 -12.37 4.15 -14.59
CA ASN A 71 -11.47 3.71 -13.53
C ASN A 71 -10.16 4.49 -13.62
N PRO A 72 -9.75 5.25 -12.59
CA PRO A 72 -8.58 6.15 -12.67
C PRO A 72 -7.27 5.40 -12.89
N TYR A 73 -7.17 4.16 -12.47
CA TYR A 73 -6.02 3.30 -12.78
C TYR A 73 -5.91 2.99 -14.28
N ARG A 74 -7.03 2.93 -14.98
CA ARG A 74 -7.06 2.72 -16.42
C ARG A 74 -6.93 4.05 -17.15
N GLU A 75 -7.80 5.01 -16.86
CA GLU A 75 -7.89 6.26 -17.59
C GLU A 75 -6.63 7.13 -17.43
N HIS A 76 -6.19 7.34 -16.19
CA HIS A 76 -5.09 8.27 -15.93
C HIS A 76 -3.72 7.61 -16.00
N ILE A 77 -3.52 6.45 -15.35
CA ILE A 77 -2.20 5.81 -15.31
C ILE A 77 -1.75 5.36 -16.71
N LEU A 78 -2.64 4.72 -17.50
CA LEU A 78 -2.26 4.30 -18.84
C LEU A 78 -2.04 5.50 -19.78
N SER A 79 -2.82 6.56 -19.65
CA SER A 79 -2.59 7.80 -20.40
C SER A 79 -1.21 8.40 -20.12
N LEU A 80 -0.80 8.49 -18.85
CA LEU A 80 0.54 8.95 -18.48
C LEU A 80 1.64 8.00 -18.94
N ALA A 81 1.39 6.71 -18.95
CA ALA A 81 2.35 5.71 -19.37
C ALA A 81 2.72 5.83 -20.86
N THR A 82 1.85 6.42 -21.71
CA THR A 82 2.18 6.67 -23.11
C THR A 82 3.38 7.61 -23.30
N HIS A 83 3.65 8.46 -22.31
CA HIS A 83 4.70 9.48 -22.36
C HIS A 83 5.81 9.30 -21.30
N SER A 84 5.73 8.23 -20.48
CA SER A 84 6.66 8.01 -19.37
C SER A 84 7.19 6.58 -19.34
N GLN A 85 8.44 6.41 -19.74
CA GLN A 85 9.12 5.11 -19.69
C GLN A 85 9.26 4.60 -18.25
N SER A 86 9.53 5.46 -17.26
CA SER A 86 9.60 5.05 -15.85
C SER A 86 8.29 4.42 -15.39
N LEU A 87 7.16 5.01 -15.77
CA LEU A 87 5.84 4.49 -15.44
C LEU A 87 5.51 3.21 -16.22
N GLN A 88 5.87 3.12 -17.51
CA GLN A 88 5.72 1.88 -18.28
C GLN A 88 6.44 0.72 -17.61
N HIS A 89 7.70 0.91 -17.23
CA HIS A 89 8.48 -0.13 -16.55
C HIS A 89 7.94 -0.46 -15.17
N ALA A 90 7.43 0.51 -14.41
CA ALA A 90 6.78 0.25 -13.12
C ALA A 90 5.51 -0.61 -13.29
N ILE A 91 4.68 -0.32 -14.30
CA ILE A 91 3.49 -1.12 -14.64
C ILE A 91 3.91 -2.54 -15.05
N CYS A 92 4.95 -2.68 -15.88
CA CYS A 92 5.46 -3.99 -16.30
C CYS A 92 5.97 -4.81 -15.10
N ALA A 93 6.70 -4.19 -14.17
CA ALA A 93 7.15 -4.85 -12.94
C ALA A 93 5.97 -5.34 -12.08
N LEU A 94 4.97 -4.48 -11.86
CA LEU A 94 3.76 -4.84 -11.12
C LEU A 94 2.98 -5.98 -11.81
N ALA A 95 2.81 -5.90 -13.13
CA ALA A 95 2.10 -6.90 -13.91
C ALA A 95 2.81 -8.26 -13.89
N ALA A 96 4.14 -8.26 -14.06
CA ALA A 96 4.96 -9.47 -14.00
C ALA A 96 4.89 -10.12 -12.61
N CYS A 97 5.02 -9.32 -11.54
CA CYS A 97 4.91 -9.75 -10.16
C CYS A 97 3.53 -10.38 -9.88
N ASN A 98 2.44 -9.68 -10.20
CA ASN A 98 1.08 -10.15 -9.98
C ASN A 98 0.80 -11.46 -10.74
N LEU A 99 1.24 -11.54 -11.99
CA LEU A 99 1.12 -12.75 -12.80
C LEU A 99 1.88 -13.94 -12.17
N ARG A 100 3.10 -13.70 -11.69
CA ARG A 100 3.92 -14.70 -10.99
C ARG A 100 3.23 -15.16 -9.69
N MET A 101 2.71 -14.23 -8.89
CA MET A 101 2.01 -14.55 -7.63
C MET A 101 0.74 -15.39 -7.88
N LYS A 102 -0.04 -15.04 -8.89
CA LYS A 102 -1.23 -15.83 -9.27
C LYS A 102 -0.87 -17.24 -9.78
N ARG A 103 0.23 -17.37 -10.54
CA ARG A 103 0.72 -18.69 -10.99
C ARG A 103 1.22 -19.57 -9.85
N LYS A 104 2.03 -19.00 -8.94
CA LYS A 104 2.48 -19.73 -7.73
C LYS A 104 1.30 -20.31 -6.96
N GLN A 105 0.24 -19.55 -6.82
CA GLN A 105 -0.95 -19.96 -6.10
C GLN A 105 -1.75 -21.05 -6.82
N SER A 106 -1.90 -20.98 -8.15
CA SER A 106 -2.59 -22.01 -8.93
C SER A 106 -1.86 -23.35 -8.92
N LEU A 107 -0.53 -23.31 -8.84
CA LEU A 107 0.31 -24.53 -8.77
C LEU A 107 0.43 -25.09 -7.34
N GLY A 108 0.18 -24.26 -6.32
CA GLY A 108 0.37 -24.58 -4.91
C GLY A 108 -0.90 -24.96 -4.14
N GLN A 109 -2.07 -25.03 -4.77
CA GLN A 109 -3.33 -25.30 -4.05
C GLN A 109 -3.32 -26.58 -3.22
N ASP A 110 -2.52 -27.59 -3.59
CA ASP A 110 -2.38 -28.84 -2.84
C ASP A 110 -1.28 -28.80 -1.77
N HIS A 111 -0.28 -27.94 -1.91
CA HIS A 111 0.88 -27.88 -1.00
C HIS A 111 0.64 -27.01 0.25
N TRP A 112 -0.20 -25.97 0.13
CA TRP A 112 -0.50 -25.05 1.24
C TRP A 112 -1.39 -25.66 2.34
N ARG A 113 -1.97 -26.82 2.08
CA ARG A 113 -2.77 -27.56 3.07
C ARG A 113 -1.93 -28.33 4.09
N GLN A 114 -0.64 -28.55 3.88
CA GLN A 114 0.15 -29.50 4.66
C GLN A 114 1.46 -28.99 5.29
N GLN A 115 1.92 -27.77 5.02
CA GLN A 115 3.15 -27.26 5.65
C GLN A 115 2.96 -25.89 6.31
N PRO A 116 3.58 -25.66 7.51
CA PRO A 116 3.76 -24.32 8.03
C PRO A 116 4.63 -23.53 7.05
N PHE A 117 4.22 -22.31 6.80
CA PHE A 117 4.89 -21.36 5.90
C PHE A 117 6.26 -20.97 6.47
N GLU A 118 7.26 -21.81 6.27
CA GLU A 118 8.68 -21.44 6.47
C GLU A 118 9.23 -20.90 5.15
N LEU A 119 9.35 -19.78 5.06
CA LEU A 119 9.69 -18.63 4.30
C LEU A 119 10.85 -18.72 3.34
N GLU A 120 10.53 -18.47 2.09
CA GLU A 120 11.42 -17.84 1.10
C GLU A 120 11.59 -16.31 1.33
N LEU A 121 10.93 -15.70 2.35
CA LEU A 121 11.11 -14.28 2.67
C LEU A 121 12.51 -13.96 3.23
N GLN A 122 13.17 -14.91 3.84
CA GLN A 122 14.47 -14.72 4.49
C GLN A 122 15.64 -14.64 3.49
N ASP A 123 15.49 -15.23 2.30
CA ASP A 123 16.53 -15.20 1.28
C ASP A 123 16.57 -13.88 0.49
N HIS A 124 15.48 -13.13 0.45
CA HIS A 124 15.43 -11.84 -0.23
C HIS A 124 15.92 -10.65 0.62
N ILE A 125 15.95 -10.79 1.93
CA ILE A 125 16.45 -9.76 2.86
C ILE A 125 17.98 -9.81 2.99
N ASN A 126 18.61 -10.97 2.75
CA ASN A 126 20.04 -11.18 2.95
C ASN A 126 20.94 -11.00 1.71
N GLY A 127 20.41 -10.52 0.60
CA GLY A 127 21.14 -10.31 -0.67
C GLY A 127 22.22 -9.23 -0.65
N SER A 128 22.58 -8.67 0.49
CA SER A 128 23.53 -7.56 0.60
C SER A 128 24.64 -7.74 1.64
N ARG A 129 25.19 -8.97 1.81
CA ARG A 129 26.52 -9.12 2.44
C ARG A 129 27.24 -10.37 1.94
N PHE A 130 28.43 -10.18 1.37
CA PHE A 130 29.40 -11.22 1.06
C PHE A 130 29.76 -12.05 2.29
N GLY A 131 29.45 -13.34 2.28
CA GLY A 131 29.91 -14.29 3.29
C GLY A 131 29.59 -15.72 2.83
N ARG A 132 30.64 -16.54 2.73
CA ARG A 132 30.63 -17.93 2.21
C ARG A 132 29.61 -18.83 2.92
N PRO A 133 28.97 -19.77 2.20
CA PRO A 133 28.05 -20.74 2.78
C PRO A 133 28.81 -21.97 3.33
N THR A 134 28.52 -22.34 4.57
CA THR A 134 28.79 -23.69 5.07
C THR A 134 27.54 -24.55 4.92
N CYS A 135 27.71 -25.57 4.11
CA CYS A 135 26.72 -26.55 3.70
C CYS A 135 26.32 -27.47 4.87
N VAL A 136 25.03 -27.58 5.20
CA VAL A 136 24.48 -28.79 5.83
C VAL A 136 23.27 -29.26 5.02
N ARG A 137 23.51 -30.34 4.31
CA ARG A 137 22.56 -31.08 3.49
C ARG A 137 21.53 -31.81 4.36
N ARG A 138 20.24 -31.59 4.12
CA ARG A 138 19.22 -32.61 4.40
C ARG A 138 18.35 -32.81 3.17
N THR A 139 18.52 -33.97 2.57
CA THR A 139 17.84 -34.47 1.37
C THR A 139 16.44 -34.92 1.71
N SER A 140 15.46 -34.35 1.03
CA SER A 140 14.17 -35.01 0.77
C SER A 140 13.96 -34.98 -0.75
N HIS A 141 14.05 -36.17 -1.35
CA HIS A 141 13.90 -36.38 -2.79
C HIS A 141 12.43 -36.45 -3.16
N TYR A 142 11.91 -35.50 -3.92
CA TYR A 142 10.91 -35.70 -4.97
C TYR A 142 11.35 -34.91 -6.20
N PRO A 143 11.33 -35.48 -7.41
CA PRO A 143 11.80 -34.83 -8.62
C PRO A 143 10.74 -33.81 -9.10
N ILE A 144 10.99 -32.52 -8.83
CA ILE A 144 10.33 -31.42 -9.54
C ILE A 144 10.93 -31.41 -10.93
N SER A 145 10.11 -31.42 -11.98
CA SER A 145 10.59 -31.41 -13.36
C SER A 145 11.41 -30.14 -13.63
N PRO A 146 12.59 -30.22 -14.26
CA PRO A 146 13.50 -29.09 -14.45
C PRO A 146 12.89 -27.90 -15.20
N GLN A 147 11.90 -28.13 -16.05
CA GLN A 147 11.27 -27.08 -16.86
C GLN A 147 10.44 -26.05 -16.07
N VAL A 148 9.96 -26.38 -14.86
CA VAL A 148 9.17 -25.44 -14.04
C VAL A 148 10.06 -24.47 -13.29
N SER A 149 11.27 -24.87 -12.88
CA SER A 149 12.22 -24.00 -12.18
C SER A 149 12.83 -22.95 -13.10
N GLU A 150 13.24 -23.32 -14.31
CA GLU A 150 13.85 -22.39 -15.28
C GLU A 150 12.87 -21.31 -15.76
N SER A 151 11.60 -21.63 -15.93
CA SER A 151 10.57 -20.66 -16.33
C SER A 151 10.24 -19.66 -15.21
N ASN A 152 10.35 -20.07 -13.94
CA ASN A 152 10.15 -19.19 -12.79
C ASN A 152 11.32 -18.20 -12.64
N ASP A 153 12.54 -18.65 -12.86
CA ASP A 153 13.74 -17.79 -12.75
C ASP A 153 13.76 -16.73 -13.86
N ALA A 154 13.41 -17.08 -15.10
CA ALA A 154 13.30 -16.13 -16.20
C ALA A 154 12.21 -15.06 -15.96
N SER A 155 11.05 -15.47 -15.43
CA SER A 155 9.96 -14.54 -15.10
C SER A 155 10.33 -13.59 -13.96
N LEU A 156 11.04 -14.07 -12.96
CA LEU A 156 11.54 -13.26 -11.86
C LEU A 156 12.61 -12.27 -12.33
N GLN A 157 13.51 -12.71 -13.20
CA GLN A 157 14.54 -11.84 -13.78
C GLN A 157 13.94 -10.70 -14.61
N GLU A 158 12.91 -10.98 -15.42
CA GLU A 158 12.18 -9.98 -16.19
C GLU A 158 11.50 -8.94 -15.27
N GLU A 159 10.84 -9.40 -14.20
CA GLU A 159 10.25 -8.54 -13.18
C GLU A 159 11.28 -7.59 -12.57
N TYR A 160 12.46 -8.11 -12.18
CA TYR A 160 13.54 -7.30 -11.61
C TYR A 160 14.16 -6.33 -12.63
N GLN A 161 14.29 -6.72 -13.89
CA GLN A 161 14.76 -5.81 -14.94
C GLN A 161 13.82 -4.62 -15.08
N HIS A 162 12.51 -4.85 -15.17
CA HIS A 162 11.53 -3.78 -15.26
C HIS A 162 11.54 -2.89 -14.01
N ARG A 163 11.61 -3.47 -12.81
CA ARG A 163 11.71 -2.71 -11.56
C ARG A 163 12.97 -1.83 -11.55
N THR A 164 14.12 -2.38 -11.88
CA THR A 164 15.40 -1.64 -11.89
C THR A 164 15.37 -0.50 -12.90
N MET A 165 14.82 -0.72 -14.08
CA MET A 165 14.64 0.33 -15.08
C MET A 165 13.68 1.43 -14.60
N ALA A 166 12.55 1.06 -14.00
CA ALA A 166 11.60 2.03 -13.45
C ALA A 166 12.26 2.92 -12.40
N VAL A 167 13.01 2.34 -11.46
CA VAL A 167 13.71 3.04 -10.39
C VAL A 167 14.82 3.95 -10.95
N SER A 168 15.63 3.47 -11.88
CA SER A 168 16.70 4.24 -12.50
C SER A 168 16.15 5.47 -13.23
N LEU A 169 15.10 5.29 -14.05
CA LEU A 169 14.47 6.38 -14.80
C LEU A 169 13.73 7.36 -13.86
N LEU A 170 13.12 6.85 -12.79
CA LEU A 170 12.49 7.69 -11.75
C LEU A 170 13.54 8.57 -11.07
N ASN A 171 14.69 8.03 -10.68
CA ASN A 171 15.77 8.79 -10.06
C ASN A 171 16.33 9.88 -11.00
N GLN A 172 16.43 9.62 -12.30
CA GLN A 172 16.76 10.66 -13.26
C GLN A 172 15.73 11.81 -13.28
N GLN A 173 14.43 11.47 -13.15
CA GLN A 173 13.36 12.48 -13.07
C GLN A 173 13.40 13.24 -11.74
N LEU A 174 13.69 12.56 -10.62
CA LEU A 174 13.82 13.17 -9.29
C LEU A 174 15.02 14.11 -9.20
N GLY A 175 16.12 13.83 -9.93
CA GLY A 175 17.29 14.69 -10.03
C GLY A 175 17.07 15.98 -10.84
N ASP A 176 15.96 16.08 -11.58
CA ASP A 176 15.61 17.27 -12.37
C ASP A 176 14.42 18.02 -11.72
N PRO A 177 14.65 19.22 -11.14
CA PRO A 177 13.59 19.98 -10.45
C PRO A 177 12.38 20.30 -11.33
N SER A 178 12.57 20.41 -12.64
CA SER A 178 11.48 20.67 -13.59
C SER A 178 10.58 19.44 -13.76
N ARG A 179 11.15 18.23 -13.69
CA ARG A 179 10.47 16.96 -13.91
C ARG A 179 9.89 16.37 -12.63
N THR A 180 10.49 16.63 -11.48
CA THR A 180 10.06 16.08 -10.17
C THR A 180 8.58 16.36 -9.86
N ARG A 181 8.05 17.49 -10.37
CA ARG A 181 6.64 17.89 -10.14
C ARG A 181 5.64 17.23 -11.09
N HIS A 182 6.10 16.51 -12.10
CA HIS A 182 5.23 15.88 -13.09
C HIS A 182 4.41 14.73 -12.47
N ASP A 183 3.18 14.60 -12.93
CA ASP A 183 2.27 13.54 -12.50
C ASP A 183 2.83 12.14 -12.74
N CYS A 184 3.63 11.97 -13.79
CA CYS A 184 4.33 10.72 -14.08
C CYS A 184 5.23 10.25 -12.94
N VAL A 185 5.85 11.17 -12.19
CA VAL A 185 6.70 10.83 -11.04
C VAL A 185 5.84 10.27 -9.91
N LEU A 186 4.74 10.96 -9.55
CA LEU A 186 3.81 10.44 -8.54
C LEU A 186 3.16 9.13 -8.97
N ALA A 187 2.75 9.02 -10.23
CA ALA A 187 2.19 7.79 -10.77
C ALA A 187 3.19 6.63 -10.72
N THR A 188 4.47 6.88 -11.02
CA THR A 188 5.52 5.86 -10.93
C THR A 188 5.72 5.40 -9.49
N LEU A 189 5.82 6.33 -8.53
CA LEU A 189 5.89 6.01 -7.09
C LEU A 189 4.66 5.24 -6.62
N PHE A 190 3.48 5.63 -7.10
CA PHE A 190 2.22 4.98 -6.77
C PHE A 190 2.19 3.51 -7.25
N ILE A 191 2.58 3.26 -8.50
CA ILE A 191 2.64 1.89 -9.05
C ILE A 191 3.73 1.07 -8.36
N LEU A 192 4.87 1.66 -8.01
CA LEU A 192 5.93 0.98 -7.24
C LEU A 192 5.48 0.66 -5.80
N CYS A 193 4.61 1.48 -5.19
CA CYS A 193 3.96 1.15 -3.92
C CYS A 193 3.07 -0.11 -4.07
N HIS A 194 2.24 -0.17 -5.11
CA HIS A 194 1.45 -1.36 -5.44
C HIS A 194 2.33 -2.58 -5.73
N TYR A 195 3.45 -2.40 -6.42
CA TYR A 195 4.43 -3.46 -6.65
C TYR A 195 4.93 -4.06 -5.33
N ARG A 196 5.31 -3.22 -4.35
CA ARG A 196 5.76 -3.69 -3.03
C ARG A 196 4.66 -4.42 -2.25
N MET A 197 3.41 -3.95 -2.33
CA MET A 197 2.26 -4.65 -1.74
C MET A 197 2.04 -6.03 -2.39
N CYS A 198 2.21 -6.11 -3.71
CA CYS A 198 2.08 -7.35 -4.47
C CYS A 198 3.24 -8.33 -4.18
N GLU A 199 4.47 -7.84 -4.10
CA GLU A 199 5.69 -8.65 -3.92
C GLU A 199 5.84 -9.22 -2.50
N SER A 200 5.62 -8.38 -1.46
CA SER A 200 5.88 -8.76 -0.07
C SER A 200 4.92 -8.14 0.94
N GLY A 201 4.39 -6.96 0.65
CA GLY A 201 3.67 -6.13 1.62
C GLY A 201 4.58 -5.37 2.59
N ILE A 202 5.91 -5.45 2.41
CA ILE A 202 6.90 -4.83 3.28
C ILE A 202 7.77 -3.87 2.45
N ALA A 203 7.92 -2.63 2.93
CA ALA A 203 8.79 -1.62 2.33
C ALA A 203 9.15 -0.53 3.35
N GLN A 204 10.01 0.41 2.96
CA GLN A 204 10.29 1.63 3.73
C GLN A 204 9.16 2.66 3.51
N PHE A 205 7.92 2.27 3.83
CA PHE A 205 6.74 3.11 3.54
C PHE A 205 6.81 4.49 4.19
N ARG A 206 7.38 4.60 5.40
CA ARG A 206 7.58 5.88 6.07
C ARG A 206 8.37 6.86 5.20
N THR A 207 9.54 6.47 4.71
CA THR A 207 10.37 7.32 3.87
C THR A 207 9.78 7.52 2.49
N GLN A 208 9.07 6.53 1.95
CA GLN A 208 8.36 6.65 0.69
C GLN A 208 7.26 7.71 0.77
N PHE A 209 6.42 7.69 1.81
CA PHE A 209 5.36 8.69 1.98
C PHE A 209 5.91 10.06 2.37
N ALA A 210 7.03 10.15 3.11
CA ALA A 210 7.72 11.40 3.35
C ALA A 210 8.24 12.03 2.04
N GLY A 211 8.78 11.23 1.12
CA GLY A 211 9.16 11.67 -0.22
C GLY A 211 7.97 12.15 -1.04
N VAL A 212 6.86 11.41 -1.04
CA VAL A 212 5.61 11.83 -1.70
C VAL A 212 5.12 13.17 -1.13
N LYS A 213 5.10 13.35 0.20
CA LYS A 213 4.75 14.62 0.86
C LYS A 213 5.59 15.79 0.35
N LYS A 214 6.91 15.59 0.19
CA LYS A 214 7.81 16.62 -0.34
C LYS A 214 7.47 16.97 -1.79
N ILE A 215 7.25 15.97 -2.64
CA ILE A 215 6.86 16.19 -4.04
C ILE A 215 5.52 16.94 -4.12
N LEU A 216 4.53 16.55 -3.32
CA LEU A 216 3.24 17.25 -3.25
C LEU A 216 3.39 18.69 -2.75
N GLY A 217 4.25 18.92 -1.77
CA GLY A 217 4.54 20.26 -1.25
C GLY A 217 5.28 21.18 -2.23
N MET A 218 5.96 20.63 -3.24
CA MET A 218 6.59 21.39 -4.32
C MET A 218 5.61 21.80 -5.44
N ARG A 219 4.43 21.19 -5.49
CA ARG A 219 3.35 21.62 -6.39
C ARG A 219 2.73 22.87 -5.83
N GLU A 220 2.69 23.92 -6.61
CA GLU A 220 2.02 25.15 -6.19
C GLU A 220 0.54 24.88 -5.96
N SER A 221 0.06 25.18 -4.76
CA SER A 221 -1.35 25.08 -4.42
C SER A 221 -2.14 26.05 -5.30
N GLY A 222 -2.77 25.56 -6.35
CA GLY A 222 -3.70 26.35 -7.14
C GLY A 222 -3.63 26.23 -8.66
N ILE A 223 -2.66 25.52 -9.23
CA ILE A 223 -2.59 25.34 -10.67
C ILE A 223 -2.83 23.87 -11.01
N GLU A 224 -3.97 23.62 -11.62
CA GLU A 224 -4.34 22.38 -12.30
C GLU A 224 -4.50 21.10 -11.44
N THR A 225 -5.32 21.17 -10.41
CA THR A 225 -5.85 19.97 -9.72
C THR A 225 -6.97 19.25 -10.52
N GLY A 226 -6.90 19.29 -11.84
CA GLY A 226 -7.99 18.81 -12.69
C GLY A 226 -8.43 17.38 -12.40
N ASN A 227 -7.54 16.39 -12.38
CA ASN A 227 -7.92 14.97 -12.26
C ASN A 227 -7.06 14.15 -11.28
N TRP A 228 -6.16 14.77 -10.52
CA TRP A 228 -5.08 14.06 -9.81
C TRP A 228 -5.30 13.88 -8.31
N GLY A 229 -6.25 14.54 -7.71
CA GLY A 229 -6.56 14.43 -6.27
C GLY A 229 -6.84 13.01 -5.77
N TRP A 230 -7.18 12.09 -6.66
CA TRP A 230 -7.39 10.68 -6.32
C TRP A 230 -6.11 9.96 -5.91
N MET A 231 -4.95 10.23 -6.55
CA MET A 231 -3.67 9.65 -6.12
C MET A 231 -3.25 10.18 -4.75
N GLU A 232 -3.43 11.48 -4.51
CA GLU A 232 -3.18 12.10 -3.20
C GLU A 232 -4.06 11.47 -2.12
N THR A 233 -5.33 11.24 -2.43
CA THR A 233 -6.28 10.53 -1.57
C THR A 233 -5.79 9.12 -1.24
N LEU A 234 -5.36 8.34 -2.24
CA LEU A 234 -4.89 6.98 -2.01
C LEU A 234 -3.53 6.93 -1.31
N PHE A 235 -2.60 7.83 -1.60
CA PHE A 235 -1.36 7.94 -0.82
C PHE A 235 -1.66 8.24 0.65
N THR A 236 -2.61 9.15 0.92
CA THR A 236 -3.01 9.47 2.30
C THR A 236 -3.68 8.28 2.97
N TYR A 237 -4.50 7.53 2.23
CA TYR A 237 -5.10 6.29 2.72
C TYR A 237 -4.04 5.23 3.06
N PHE A 238 -3.11 4.96 2.14
CA PHE A 238 -2.04 3.99 2.35
C PHE A 238 -1.14 4.37 3.54
N ASP A 239 -0.80 5.65 3.65
CA ASP A 239 0.00 6.17 4.75
C ASP A 239 -0.73 6.02 6.08
N GLY A 240 -2.04 6.30 6.14
CA GLY A 240 -2.86 6.16 7.34
C GLY A 240 -3.00 4.70 7.80
N ILE A 241 -3.24 3.80 6.86
CA ILE A 241 -3.29 2.36 7.14
C ILE A 241 -1.92 1.84 7.62
N ALA A 242 -0.83 2.21 6.94
CA ALA A 242 0.51 1.84 7.36
C ALA A 242 0.86 2.44 8.74
N ALA A 243 0.52 3.70 8.99
CA ALA A 243 0.75 4.36 10.27
C ALA A 243 0.03 3.65 11.44
N SER A 244 -1.21 3.19 11.24
CA SER A 244 -1.99 2.48 12.25
C SER A 244 -1.37 1.13 12.65
N ILE A 245 -0.56 0.52 11.78
CA ILE A 245 0.05 -0.79 11.98
C ILE A 245 1.49 -0.69 12.50
N ASN A 246 2.24 0.37 12.12
CA ASN A 246 3.69 0.48 12.31
C ASN A 246 4.11 1.56 13.32
N ASP A 247 3.37 1.76 14.39
CA ASP A 247 3.74 2.64 15.54
C ASP A 247 4.28 4.02 15.12
N ARG A 248 3.62 4.68 14.18
CA ARG A 248 3.97 6.03 13.74
C ARG A 248 2.75 6.90 13.45
N GLU A 249 2.98 8.17 13.30
CA GLU A 249 1.97 9.09 12.77
C GLU A 249 1.93 9.05 11.25
N LEU A 250 0.78 9.47 10.72
CA LEU A 250 0.58 9.76 9.31
C LEU A 250 1.58 10.82 8.83
N GLN A 251 2.24 10.62 7.70
CA GLN A 251 3.11 11.61 7.07
C GLN A 251 2.30 12.69 6.34
N LEU A 252 1.27 12.26 5.62
CA LEU A 252 0.36 13.12 4.86
C LEU A 252 -0.77 13.65 5.77
N ARG A 253 -0.50 14.75 6.50
CA ARG A 253 -1.37 15.31 7.54
C ARG A 253 -2.14 16.56 7.07
N GLY A 254 -2.99 17.06 7.95
CA GLY A 254 -3.67 18.35 7.77
C GLY A 254 -4.69 18.30 6.65
N GLY A 255 -4.54 19.17 5.65
CA GLY A 255 -5.48 19.30 4.54
C GLY A 255 -5.72 18.04 3.73
N PHE A 256 -4.78 17.07 3.73
CA PHE A 256 -4.97 15.81 3.02
C PHE A 256 -6.09 14.95 3.61
N LEU A 257 -6.21 14.86 4.93
CA LEU A 257 -7.32 14.15 5.58
C LEU A 257 -8.67 14.83 5.38
N GLU A 258 -8.70 16.16 5.36
CA GLU A 258 -9.91 16.93 5.07
C GLU A 258 -10.35 16.76 3.60
N MET A 259 -9.39 16.69 2.68
CA MET A 259 -9.65 16.49 1.27
C MET A 259 -10.29 15.11 1.00
N ILE A 260 -9.90 14.06 1.74
CA ILE A 260 -10.52 12.73 1.64
C ILE A 260 -12.00 12.78 2.00
N ALA A 261 -12.35 13.48 3.08
CA ALA A 261 -13.74 13.57 3.53
C ALA A 261 -14.62 14.44 2.62
N ASN A 262 -14.02 15.32 1.82
CA ASN A 262 -14.70 16.25 0.91
C ASN A 262 -14.02 16.22 -0.47
N PRO A 263 -14.16 15.14 -1.25
CA PRO A 263 -13.52 15.01 -2.55
C PRO A 263 -14.04 16.06 -3.53
N SER A 264 -13.13 16.73 -4.22
CA SER A 264 -13.48 17.71 -5.26
C SER A 264 -14.12 17.05 -6.50
N ASN A 265 -13.83 15.76 -6.70
CA ASN A 265 -14.41 14.96 -7.79
C ASN A 265 -15.13 13.73 -7.21
N PRO A 266 -16.46 13.65 -7.32
CA PRO A 266 -17.24 12.54 -6.81
C PRO A 266 -16.88 11.18 -7.44
N ASN A 267 -16.36 11.17 -8.66
CA ASN A 267 -16.03 9.92 -9.37
C ASN A 267 -14.84 9.15 -8.76
N HIS A 268 -14.10 9.77 -7.84
CA HIS A 268 -12.93 9.18 -7.21
C HIS A 268 -13.15 8.95 -5.71
N ALA A 269 -14.32 8.47 -5.34
CA ALA A 269 -14.66 8.18 -3.95
C ALA A 269 -13.74 7.11 -3.34
N LEU A 270 -13.27 7.35 -2.12
CA LEU A 270 -12.43 6.40 -1.39
C LEU A 270 -13.13 5.05 -1.21
N GLU A 271 -14.44 5.06 -1.05
CA GLU A 271 -15.27 3.85 -0.93
C GLU A 271 -15.10 2.93 -2.14
N ASN A 272 -15.01 3.49 -3.35
CA ASN A 272 -14.79 2.67 -4.55
C ASN A 272 -13.33 2.24 -4.71
N MET A 273 -12.38 3.06 -4.28
CA MET A 273 -10.94 2.84 -4.50
C MET A 273 -10.26 2.03 -3.39
N ALA A 274 -10.85 2.00 -2.19
CA ALA A 274 -10.25 1.35 -1.02
C ALA A 274 -11.28 0.64 -0.12
N GLY A 275 -12.55 0.58 -0.51
CA GLY A 275 -13.60 -0.05 0.27
C GLY A 275 -13.91 0.64 1.62
N CYS A 276 -13.25 1.75 1.93
CA CYS A 276 -13.37 2.43 3.21
C CYS A 276 -14.17 3.73 3.05
N ASP A 277 -15.17 3.93 3.92
CA ASP A 277 -15.90 5.18 4.00
C ASP A 277 -14.96 6.35 4.34
N ALA A 278 -15.04 7.43 3.57
CA ALA A 278 -14.15 8.57 3.68
C ALA A 278 -14.24 9.30 5.03
N VAL A 279 -15.44 9.36 5.62
CA VAL A 279 -15.66 9.98 6.95
C VAL A 279 -15.08 9.09 8.06
N LEU A 280 -15.25 7.77 7.96
CA LEU A 280 -14.61 6.83 8.87
C LEU A 280 -13.10 6.92 8.78
N PHE A 281 -12.55 7.02 7.57
CA PHE A 281 -11.12 7.07 7.37
C PHE A 281 -10.47 8.30 8.03
N LYS A 282 -11.17 9.41 8.13
CA LYS A 282 -10.69 10.59 8.87
C LYS A 282 -10.32 10.25 10.33
N THR A 283 -11.06 9.34 10.96
CA THR A 283 -10.74 8.85 12.31
C THR A 283 -9.69 7.75 12.28
N ILE A 284 -9.78 6.81 11.33
CA ILE A 284 -8.81 5.70 11.18
C ILE A 284 -7.39 6.24 10.92
N GLY A 285 -7.24 7.27 10.09
CA GLY A 285 -5.95 7.91 9.80
C GLY A 285 -5.25 8.53 11.02
N LYS A 286 -5.98 8.75 12.13
CA LYS A 286 -5.43 9.25 13.39
C LYS A 286 -5.04 8.14 14.38
N LEU A 287 -5.35 6.88 14.09
CA LEU A 287 -5.11 5.77 15.02
C LEU A 287 -3.62 5.57 15.34
N GLY A 288 -2.73 5.77 14.36
CA GLY A 288 -1.29 5.70 14.61
C GLY A 288 -0.82 6.74 15.62
N ARG A 289 -1.32 7.98 15.52
CA ARG A 289 -1.06 9.03 16.51
C ARG A 289 -1.61 8.66 17.89
N LEU A 290 -2.84 8.15 17.94
CA LEU A 290 -3.45 7.72 19.18
C LEU A 290 -2.66 6.58 19.85
N ASN A 291 -2.11 5.66 19.05
CA ASN A 291 -1.24 4.61 19.53
C ASN A 291 0.05 5.17 20.17
N LEU A 292 0.71 6.14 19.54
CA LEU A 292 1.89 6.79 20.12
C LEU A 292 1.56 7.48 21.46
N LEU A 293 0.46 8.22 21.51
CA LEU A 293 -0.01 8.87 22.74
C LEU A 293 -0.30 7.85 23.87
N SER A 294 -0.86 6.68 23.54
CA SER A 294 -1.10 5.61 24.53
C SER A 294 0.18 5.06 25.15
N GLN A 295 1.30 5.18 24.43
CA GLN A 295 2.66 4.81 24.87
C GLN A 295 3.42 5.99 25.48
N HIS A 296 2.76 7.12 25.72
CA HIS A 296 3.37 8.37 26.19
C HIS A 296 4.53 8.89 25.30
N ARG A 297 4.50 8.54 24.02
CA ARG A 297 5.46 9.02 23.02
C ARG A 297 5.04 10.40 22.52
N GLN A 298 6.00 11.25 22.23
CA GLN A 298 5.73 12.57 21.69
C GLN A 298 5.09 12.47 20.30
N VAL A 299 4.14 13.35 20.06
CA VAL A 299 3.41 13.50 18.81
C VAL A 299 3.54 14.92 18.33
N ILE A 300 3.46 15.13 17.01
CA ILE A 300 3.53 16.47 16.44
C ILE A 300 2.23 17.21 16.76
N ALA A 301 2.34 18.44 17.23
CA ALA A 301 1.18 19.27 17.54
C ALA A 301 0.29 19.45 16.30
N ASP A 302 -1.01 19.16 16.43
CA ASP A 302 -1.98 19.53 15.40
C ASP A 302 -2.08 21.06 15.36
N TYR A 303 -1.48 21.68 14.35
CA TYR A 303 -1.81 23.06 14.07
C TYR A 303 -3.27 23.12 13.64
N PRO A 304 -4.09 24.01 14.22
CA PRO A 304 -5.45 24.22 13.76
C PRO A 304 -5.39 24.52 12.26
N SER A 305 -6.28 23.88 11.50
CA SER A 305 -6.47 24.04 10.06
C SER A 305 -7.02 25.45 9.72
N SER A 306 -6.29 26.47 10.10
CA SER A 306 -6.38 27.76 9.45
C SER A 306 -5.48 27.69 8.23
N PRO A 307 -5.89 28.20 7.07
CA PRO A 307 -4.96 28.48 5.98
C PRO A 307 -4.09 29.67 6.40
N ILE A 308 -3.30 29.47 7.46
CA ILE A 308 -2.21 30.35 7.72
C ILE A 308 -1.24 30.06 6.60
N GLN A 309 -1.26 30.94 5.59
CA GLN A 309 -0.03 31.24 4.89
C GLN A 309 1.02 31.39 5.97
N VAL A 310 1.78 30.33 6.23
CA VAL A 310 3.06 30.48 6.93
C VAL A 310 3.83 31.44 6.03
N ARG A 311 3.79 32.72 6.35
CA ARG A 311 4.82 33.66 5.94
C ARG A 311 6.08 33.03 6.52
N ARG A 312 6.71 32.14 5.74
CA ARG A 312 8.12 31.83 5.93
C ARG A 312 8.78 33.21 6.07
N PRO A 313 9.63 33.44 7.07
CA PRO A 313 10.51 34.59 7.05
C PRO A 313 11.10 34.59 5.66
N ALA A 314 10.84 35.66 4.88
CA ALA A 314 11.34 35.73 3.52
C ALA A 314 12.83 35.41 3.61
N PRO A 315 13.35 34.38 2.92
CA PRO A 315 14.77 34.13 2.93
C PRO A 315 15.44 35.46 2.56
N PRO A 316 16.54 35.87 3.21
CA PRO A 316 17.22 37.09 2.87
C PRO A 316 17.39 37.11 1.36
N ARG A 317 16.87 38.15 0.69
CA ARG A 317 16.89 38.24 -0.77
C ARG A 317 18.33 38.00 -1.22
N PRO A 318 18.61 36.88 -1.94
CA PRO A 318 19.95 36.63 -2.43
C PRO A 318 20.29 37.76 -3.41
N GLY A 319 21.50 38.28 -3.31
CA GLY A 319 22.01 39.17 -4.31
C GLY A 319 22.03 38.50 -5.69
N PRO A 320 21.98 39.26 -6.79
CA PRO A 320 21.86 38.73 -8.14
C PRO A 320 23.13 37.94 -8.54
N GLY A 321 23.20 36.71 -8.17
CA GLY A 321 24.33 35.78 -8.42
C GLY A 321 24.33 34.55 -7.50
N LEU A 322 23.76 34.66 -6.29
CA LEU A 322 23.70 33.56 -5.32
C LEU A 322 22.36 32.80 -5.34
N ALA A 323 21.33 33.35 -6.00
CA ALA A 323 20.00 32.76 -6.04
C ALA A 323 19.97 31.42 -6.77
N GLY A 324 20.78 31.28 -7.83
CA GLY A 324 20.86 30.01 -8.57
C GLY A 324 21.58 28.91 -7.79
N GLN A 325 22.60 29.27 -7.03
CA GLN A 325 23.41 28.32 -6.28
C GLN A 325 22.71 27.86 -4.99
N ALA A 326 22.09 28.78 -4.26
CA ALA A 326 21.28 28.43 -3.08
C ALA A 326 20.04 27.61 -3.45
N LEU A 327 19.45 27.86 -4.63
CA LEU A 327 18.35 27.04 -5.16
C LEU A 327 18.85 25.66 -5.61
N ALA A 328 20.00 25.58 -6.26
CA ALA A 328 20.65 24.33 -6.67
C ALA A 328 21.11 23.52 -5.45
N ASP A 329 21.67 24.16 -4.42
CA ASP A 329 22.06 23.50 -3.17
C ASP A 329 20.84 23.04 -2.36
N PHE A 330 19.74 23.81 -2.37
CA PHE A 330 18.46 23.40 -1.82
C PHE A 330 17.90 22.17 -2.57
N TYR A 331 17.95 22.17 -3.91
CA TYR A 331 17.50 21.05 -4.72
C TYR A 331 18.46 19.84 -4.66
N ASN A 332 19.77 20.05 -4.62
CA ASN A 332 20.74 18.95 -4.44
C ASN A 332 20.64 18.30 -3.06
N SER A 333 20.26 19.04 -2.04
CA SER A 333 19.90 18.49 -0.72
C SER A 333 18.61 17.66 -0.74
N TYR A 334 17.81 17.76 -1.79
CA TYR A 334 16.54 17.05 -1.96
C TYR A 334 16.59 15.91 -3.01
N ALA A 335 17.67 15.79 -3.79
CA ALA A 335 17.89 14.72 -4.73
C ALA A 335 18.34 13.45 -3.99
N HIS A 336 17.41 12.84 -3.25
CA HIS A 336 17.67 11.57 -2.58
C HIS A 336 17.28 10.44 -3.51
N ASP A 337 18.19 9.51 -3.67
CA ASP A 337 17.95 8.32 -4.46
C ASP A 337 16.84 7.47 -3.85
N PHE A 338 15.88 7.12 -4.67
CA PHE A 338 14.87 6.12 -4.37
C PHE A 338 15.43 4.73 -4.75
N ASP A 339 15.51 3.81 -3.80
CA ASP A 339 16.09 2.47 -4.01
C ASP A 339 15.06 1.43 -4.51
N GLY A 340 13.82 1.87 -4.76
CA GLY A 340 12.69 1.00 -5.10
C GLY A 340 12.00 0.38 -3.89
N ASN A 341 12.49 0.67 -2.68
CA ASN A 341 11.90 0.29 -1.40
C ASN A 341 11.45 1.53 -0.61
N GLY A 342 12.22 2.61 -0.69
CA GLY A 342 11.95 3.90 -0.08
C GLY A 342 13.00 4.93 -0.46
N PHE A 343 12.90 6.12 0.11
CA PHE A 343 13.91 7.16 -0.02
C PHE A 343 14.98 7.03 1.07
N ALA A 344 16.16 7.59 0.85
CA ALA A 344 17.21 7.62 1.87
C ALA A 344 16.71 8.30 3.17
N SER A 345 17.15 7.81 4.33
CA SER A 345 16.66 8.19 5.66
C SER A 345 16.79 9.69 6.01
N THR A 346 17.62 10.43 5.28
CA THR A 346 17.78 11.89 5.42
C THR A 346 16.52 12.69 5.07
N LEU A 347 15.47 12.05 4.52
CA LEU A 347 14.17 12.67 4.26
C LEU A 347 13.30 12.84 5.51
N ASP A 348 13.70 12.29 6.63
CA ASP A 348 12.92 12.36 7.87
C ASP A 348 13.16 13.71 8.58
N ASP A 349 12.70 14.81 7.97
CA ASP A 349 12.75 16.15 8.57
C ASP A 349 11.94 16.21 9.87
N ASP A 350 10.98 15.30 10.07
CA ASP A 350 10.21 15.19 11.30
C ASP A 350 11.06 14.68 12.47
N ALA A 351 12.19 14.00 12.20
CA ALA A 351 13.15 13.62 13.24
C ALA A 351 14.05 14.78 13.70
N ALA A 352 14.18 15.84 12.89
CA ALA A 352 14.94 17.04 13.23
C ALA A 352 14.14 18.06 14.05
N PHE A 353 12.81 17.94 14.14
CA PHE A 353 11.93 18.83 14.87
C PHE A 353 11.83 18.62 16.40
N PRO A 354 12.30 17.53 17.04
CA PRO A 354 12.22 17.38 18.51
C PRO A 354 12.98 18.47 19.27
N LEU A 355 13.86 19.21 18.61
CA LEU A 355 14.69 20.24 19.27
C LEU A 355 13.97 21.60 19.49
N LEU A 356 12.78 21.81 18.93
CA LEU A 356 12.04 23.07 19.00
C LEU A 356 10.67 22.96 19.71
N THR A 357 10.20 21.77 20.02
CA THR A 357 8.99 21.61 20.82
C THR A 357 9.35 21.46 22.28
N ALA A 358 8.83 22.36 23.13
CA ALA A 358 8.88 22.22 24.57
C ALA A 358 8.46 20.78 24.93
N SER A 359 9.28 20.07 25.72
CA SER A 359 8.99 18.73 26.16
C SER A 359 7.62 18.73 26.89
N SER A 360 6.60 18.19 26.23
CA SER A 360 5.30 18.00 26.86
C SER A 360 5.48 17.12 28.08
N SER A 361 4.89 17.50 29.21
CA SER A 361 4.96 16.68 30.41
C SER A 361 4.22 15.35 30.17
N HIS A 362 4.60 14.31 30.89
CA HIS A 362 3.90 13.00 30.86
C HIS A 362 2.39 13.14 31.10
N ASP A 363 1.99 14.06 32.00
CA ASP A 363 0.59 14.34 32.32
C ASP A 363 -0.14 15.01 31.15
N ASP A 364 0.54 15.88 30.39
CA ASP A 364 -0.02 16.51 29.20
C ASP A 364 -0.28 15.47 28.10
N LEU A 365 0.65 14.55 27.85
CA LEU A 365 0.48 13.46 26.88
C LEU A 365 -0.67 12.53 27.26
N ARG A 366 -0.79 12.20 28.56
CA ARG A 366 -1.89 11.39 29.09
C ARG A 366 -3.24 12.07 28.91
N THR A 367 -3.32 13.36 29.20
CA THR A 367 -4.54 14.16 29.04
C THR A 367 -4.93 14.25 27.56
N THR A 368 -3.95 14.48 26.69
CA THR A 368 -4.13 14.50 25.23
C THR A 368 -4.64 13.15 24.73
N PHE A 369 -4.04 12.04 25.17
CA PHE A 369 -4.50 10.70 24.82
C PHE A 369 -5.99 10.51 25.11
N TRP A 370 -6.42 10.79 26.36
CA TRP A 370 -7.82 10.56 26.74
C TRP A 370 -8.79 11.49 26.02
N THR A 371 -8.36 12.70 25.68
CA THR A 371 -9.17 13.65 24.91
C THR A 371 -9.35 13.16 23.48
N GLU A 372 -8.26 12.79 22.80
CA GLU A 372 -8.30 12.28 21.44
C GLU A 372 -8.98 10.92 21.35
N TRP A 373 -8.74 10.02 22.31
CA TRP A 373 -9.41 8.74 22.40
C TRP A 373 -10.93 8.88 22.51
N LYS A 374 -11.40 9.76 23.42
CA LYS A 374 -12.84 10.02 23.59
C LYS A 374 -13.45 10.58 22.30
N SER A 375 -12.76 11.51 21.66
CA SER A 375 -13.21 12.08 20.37
C SER A 375 -13.29 11.02 19.27
N ALA A 376 -12.24 10.19 19.12
CA ALA A 376 -12.21 9.13 18.13
C ALA A 376 -13.32 8.08 18.38
N ARG A 377 -13.46 7.64 19.62
CA ARG A 377 -14.48 6.67 20.01
C ARG A 377 -15.90 7.19 19.74
N LEU A 378 -16.17 8.44 20.08
CA LEU A 378 -17.47 9.07 19.84
C LEU A 378 -17.76 9.18 18.35
N ALA A 379 -16.79 9.66 17.56
CA ALA A 379 -16.92 9.76 16.10
C ALA A 379 -17.22 8.39 15.44
N LEU A 380 -16.59 7.30 15.93
CA LEU A 380 -16.87 5.95 15.46
C LEU A 380 -18.24 5.41 15.91
N GLN A 381 -18.72 5.81 17.08
CA GLN A 381 -20.03 5.38 17.60
C GLN A 381 -21.20 6.12 16.94
N GLU A 382 -21.03 7.41 16.66
CA GLU A 382 -22.05 8.26 16.03
C GLU A 382 -22.08 8.12 14.50
N TRP A 383 -21.07 7.49 13.91
CA TRP A 383 -21.04 7.29 12.46
C TRP A 383 -22.16 6.35 12.00
N GLU A 384 -22.84 6.75 10.95
CA GLU A 384 -23.89 5.97 10.29
C GLU A 384 -23.60 5.91 8.78
N PHE A 385 -23.91 4.76 8.19
CA PHE A 385 -23.73 4.54 6.76
C PHE A 385 -24.73 5.38 5.94
N ASP A 386 -24.21 6.30 5.13
CA ASP A 386 -25.02 7.14 4.22
C ASP A 386 -25.02 6.56 2.80
N ALA A 387 -26.04 5.76 2.51
CA ALA A 387 -26.24 5.16 1.20
C ALA A 387 -26.43 6.22 0.08
N SER A 388 -27.06 7.35 0.40
CA SER A 388 -27.35 8.40 -0.58
C SER A 388 -26.07 9.12 -1.01
N ARG A 389 -25.19 9.45 -0.05
CA ARG A 389 -23.87 10.02 -0.30
C ARG A 389 -23.02 9.07 -1.15
N LEU A 390 -22.99 7.79 -0.77
CA LEU A 390 -22.25 6.78 -1.49
C LEU A 390 -22.70 6.67 -2.95
N VAL A 391 -24.00 6.52 -3.20
CA VAL A 391 -24.55 6.40 -4.57
C VAL A 391 -24.20 7.62 -5.42
N ALA A 392 -24.21 8.82 -4.83
CA ALA A 392 -23.85 10.06 -5.54
C ALA A 392 -22.35 10.12 -5.90
N SER A 393 -21.49 9.37 -5.20
CA SER A 393 -20.02 9.38 -5.36
C SER A 393 -19.47 8.19 -6.18
N LEU A 394 -20.33 7.25 -6.58
CA LEU A 394 -19.90 6.08 -7.37
C LEU A 394 -19.90 6.36 -8.87
N PRO A 395 -18.98 5.76 -9.64
CA PRO A 395 -18.91 5.95 -11.09
C PRO A 395 -20.10 5.37 -11.85
N ALA A 396 -20.86 4.46 -11.22
CA ALA A 396 -22.08 3.86 -11.77
C ALA A 396 -23.04 3.52 -10.62
N PRO A 397 -24.36 3.50 -10.87
CA PRO A 397 -25.33 3.09 -9.87
C PRO A 397 -25.06 1.66 -9.38
N PRO A 398 -24.88 1.45 -8.06
CA PRO A 398 -24.65 0.12 -7.52
C PRO A 398 -25.90 -0.73 -7.56
N THR A 399 -25.74 -2.04 -7.70
CA THR A 399 -26.85 -2.97 -7.45
C THR A 399 -27.23 -2.95 -5.96
N PRO A 400 -28.45 -3.39 -5.59
CA PRO A 400 -28.85 -3.48 -4.17
C PRO A 400 -27.87 -4.34 -3.34
N THR A 401 -27.33 -5.41 -3.92
CA THR A 401 -26.32 -6.26 -3.29
C THR A 401 -25.02 -5.51 -3.05
N GLN A 402 -24.52 -4.80 -4.06
CA GLN A 402 -23.31 -3.98 -3.93
C GLN A 402 -23.48 -2.89 -2.87
N LEU A 403 -24.65 -2.22 -2.84
CA LEU A 403 -24.92 -1.19 -1.85
C LEU A 403 -24.93 -1.76 -0.43
N ARG A 404 -25.56 -2.92 -0.21
CA ARG A 404 -25.50 -3.66 1.04
C ARG A 404 -24.06 -4.00 1.43
N ASP A 405 -23.26 -4.50 0.49
CA ASP A 405 -21.88 -4.92 0.72
C ASP A 405 -20.98 -3.72 1.06
N PHE A 406 -21.22 -2.54 0.47
CA PHE A 406 -20.56 -1.30 0.92
C PHE A 406 -20.91 -0.94 2.36
N GLY A 407 -22.16 -1.13 2.77
CA GLY A 407 -22.56 -0.97 4.18
C GLY A 407 -21.82 -1.96 5.08
N TYR A 408 -21.73 -3.21 4.69
CA TYR A 408 -21.08 -4.25 5.49
C TYR A 408 -19.56 -4.04 5.62
N ILE A 409 -18.86 -3.68 4.55
CA ILE A 409 -17.43 -3.39 4.66
C ILE A 409 -17.17 -2.15 5.51
N SER A 410 -17.98 -1.10 5.39
CA SER A 410 -17.87 0.10 6.22
C SER A 410 -18.07 -0.21 7.70
N GLU A 411 -19.03 -1.07 8.05
CA GLU A 411 -19.22 -1.55 9.42
C GLU A 411 -18.04 -2.41 9.91
N ALA A 412 -17.45 -3.24 9.03
CA ALA A 412 -16.26 -4.00 9.37
C ALA A 412 -15.07 -3.06 9.70
N PHE A 413 -14.86 -1.99 8.93
CA PHE A 413 -13.88 -0.95 9.24
C PHE A 413 -14.19 -0.24 10.56
N ARG A 414 -15.45 0.14 10.78
CA ARG A 414 -15.89 0.84 11.99
C ARG A 414 -15.66 0.01 13.26
N TYR A 415 -16.10 -1.24 13.28
CA TYR A 415 -15.91 -2.11 14.43
C TYR A 415 -14.44 -2.48 14.67
N SER A 416 -13.64 -2.57 13.61
CA SER A 416 -12.19 -2.76 13.74
C SER A 416 -11.51 -1.53 14.32
N ALA A 417 -11.91 -0.32 13.92
CA ALA A 417 -11.41 0.92 14.51
C ALA A 417 -11.83 1.07 15.97
N LEU A 418 -13.07 0.69 16.34
CA LEU A 418 -13.51 0.63 17.73
C LEU A 418 -12.68 -0.37 18.54
N LEU A 419 -12.44 -1.57 18.02
CA LEU A 419 -11.60 -2.58 18.66
C LEU A 419 -10.18 -2.07 18.90
N TYR A 420 -9.61 -1.39 17.92
CA TYR A 420 -8.30 -0.76 18.03
C TYR A 420 -8.28 0.28 19.17
N THR A 421 -9.25 1.21 19.19
CA THR A 421 -9.34 2.26 20.22
C THR A 421 -9.55 1.67 21.62
N GLU A 422 -10.38 0.65 21.77
CA GLU A 422 -10.61 -0.02 23.07
C GLU A 422 -9.35 -0.77 23.54
N ARG A 423 -8.57 -1.36 22.63
CA ARG A 423 -7.28 -1.99 22.97
C ARG A 423 -6.28 -0.97 23.50
N LEU A 424 -6.19 0.21 22.92
CA LEU A 424 -5.30 1.28 23.39
C LEU A 424 -5.67 1.76 24.80
N ALA A 425 -6.97 1.86 25.10
CA ALA A 425 -7.46 2.26 26.42
C ALA A 425 -7.30 1.16 27.49
N SER A 426 -7.24 -0.09 27.07
CA SER A 426 -7.23 -1.25 27.97
C SER A 426 -6.17 -2.28 27.56
N PRO A 427 -4.87 -1.89 27.53
CA PRO A 427 -3.79 -2.74 27.01
C PRO A 427 -3.61 -4.05 27.80
N ASN A 428 -3.91 -4.04 29.09
CA ASN A 428 -3.70 -5.17 29.99
C ASN A 428 -4.86 -6.17 30.05
N LEU A 429 -6.00 -5.86 29.41
CA LEU A 429 -7.12 -6.79 29.37
C LEU A 429 -6.81 -7.95 28.39
N PRO A 430 -7.17 -9.21 28.75
CA PRO A 430 -6.97 -10.33 27.86
C PRO A 430 -7.88 -10.23 26.62
N SER A 431 -7.45 -10.78 25.48
CA SER A 431 -8.29 -10.83 24.27
C SER A 431 -9.61 -11.56 24.49
N SER A 432 -9.67 -12.48 25.45
CA SER A 432 -10.90 -13.18 25.84
C SER A 432 -11.92 -12.31 26.57
N HIS A 433 -11.58 -11.06 26.90
CA HIS A 433 -12.52 -10.15 27.56
C HIS A 433 -13.76 -9.89 26.67
N LEU A 434 -14.94 -9.89 27.27
CA LEU A 434 -16.23 -9.84 26.56
C LEU A 434 -16.34 -8.64 25.61
N ASN A 435 -15.85 -7.47 26.02
CA ASN A 435 -15.90 -6.26 25.18
C ASN A 435 -15.15 -6.45 23.86
N PHE A 436 -13.95 -7.05 23.90
CA PHE A 436 -13.18 -7.31 22.69
C PHE A 436 -13.84 -8.39 21.84
N GLN A 437 -14.32 -9.48 22.48
CA GLN A 437 -14.96 -10.57 21.76
C GLN A 437 -16.27 -10.16 21.09
N ASN A 438 -17.02 -9.24 21.66
CA ASN A 438 -18.20 -8.65 21.03
C ASN A 438 -17.80 -7.88 19.75
N LEU A 439 -16.75 -7.05 19.81
CA LEU A 439 -16.27 -6.30 18.64
C LEU A 439 -15.70 -7.22 17.57
N VAL A 440 -14.89 -8.21 17.94
CA VAL A 440 -14.40 -9.26 17.02
C VAL A 440 -15.57 -9.96 16.33
N SER A 441 -16.59 -10.35 17.07
CA SER A 441 -17.78 -11.03 16.54
C SER A 441 -18.54 -10.14 15.53
N GLN A 442 -18.63 -8.83 15.80
CA GLN A 442 -19.24 -7.88 14.86
C GLN A 442 -18.43 -7.79 13.56
N VAL A 443 -17.10 -7.63 13.66
CA VAL A 443 -16.24 -7.59 12.45
C VAL A 443 -16.43 -8.87 11.64
N LEU A 444 -16.29 -10.04 12.25
CA LEU A 444 -16.39 -11.32 11.56
C LEU A 444 -17.79 -11.56 10.97
N PHE A 445 -18.86 -11.10 11.65
CA PHE A 445 -20.22 -11.14 11.11
C PHE A 445 -20.31 -10.37 9.79
N TYR A 446 -19.87 -9.11 9.75
CA TYR A 446 -19.94 -8.31 8.55
C TYR A 446 -19.03 -8.85 7.42
N VAL A 447 -17.83 -9.28 7.76
CA VAL A 447 -16.89 -9.89 6.80
C VAL A 447 -17.46 -11.16 6.15
N THR A 448 -18.16 -11.99 6.92
CA THR A 448 -18.75 -13.24 6.40
C THR A 448 -20.10 -13.03 5.74
N SER A 449 -20.73 -11.88 5.95
CA SER A 449 -22.02 -11.52 5.33
C SER A 449 -21.90 -10.89 3.94
N LEU A 450 -20.69 -10.55 3.50
CA LEU A 450 -20.46 -10.08 2.14
C LEU A 450 -20.81 -11.17 1.12
N GLU A 451 -21.35 -10.74 -0.02
CA GLU A 451 -21.62 -11.65 -1.14
C GLU A 451 -20.30 -12.26 -1.63
N GLN A 452 -20.31 -13.57 -1.87
CA GLN A 452 -19.14 -14.27 -2.38
C GLN A 452 -18.72 -13.71 -3.76
N GLY A 453 -17.49 -13.24 -3.87
CA GLY A 453 -16.99 -12.60 -5.09
C GLY A 453 -17.27 -11.10 -5.18
N SER A 454 -17.85 -10.51 -4.11
CA SER A 454 -18.04 -9.07 -4.02
C SER A 454 -16.72 -8.31 -4.20
N GLY A 455 -16.78 -7.17 -4.92
CA GLY A 455 -15.64 -6.26 -5.05
C GLY A 455 -15.13 -5.74 -3.71
N CYS A 456 -16.01 -5.64 -2.70
CA CYS A 456 -15.64 -5.20 -1.34
C CYS A 456 -14.70 -6.18 -0.63
N GLU A 457 -14.77 -7.49 -0.91
CA GLU A 457 -13.92 -8.48 -0.23
C GLU A 457 -12.42 -8.23 -0.40
N LYS A 458 -12.01 -7.54 -1.48
CA LYS A 458 -10.60 -7.25 -1.78
C LYS A 458 -9.95 -6.32 -0.76
N PHE A 459 -10.73 -5.53 -0.05
CA PHE A 459 -10.28 -4.48 0.86
C PHE A 459 -10.43 -4.83 2.34
N LEU A 460 -10.62 -6.11 2.66
CA LEU A 460 -10.85 -6.58 4.02
C LEU A 460 -9.57 -6.78 4.85
N LEU A 461 -8.38 -6.62 4.25
CA LEU A 461 -7.13 -7.01 4.93
C LEU A 461 -6.94 -6.27 6.26
N TRP A 462 -7.12 -4.94 6.29
CA TRP A 462 -6.98 -4.18 7.53
C TRP A 462 -8.01 -4.58 8.59
N PRO A 463 -9.32 -4.66 8.32
CA PRO A 463 -10.31 -5.16 9.30
C PRO A 463 -10.00 -6.58 9.81
N LEU A 464 -9.59 -7.47 8.92
CA LEU A 464 -9.21 -8.85 9.27
C LEU A 464 -7.96 -8.90 10.14
N PHE A 465 -6.97 -8.05 9.87
CA PHE A 465 -5.75 -7.99 10.67
C PHE A 465 -6.02 -7.49 12.08
N ILE A 466 -6.75 -6.37 12.23
CA ILE A 466 -7.08 -5.82 13.53
C ILE A 466 -7.93 -6.80 14.35
N SER A 467 -9.02 -7.32 13.78
CA SER A 467 -9.86 -8.30 14.49
C SER A 467 -9.15 -9.63 14.73
N GLY A 468 -8.35 -10.08 13.78
CA GLY A 468 -7.54 -11.29 13.85
C GLY A 468 -6.57 -11.28 15.03
N SER A 469 -5.97 -10.13 15.34
CA SER A 469 -5.04 -9.99 16.47
C SER A 469 -5.70 -10.28 17.85
N GLU A 470 -7.02 -10.17 17.93
CA GLU A 470 -7.82 -10.42 19.13
C GLU A 470 -8.64 -11.72 19.08
N CYS A 471 -8.49 -12.54 18.01
CA CYS A 471 -9.13 -13.84 17.92
C CYS A 471 -8.57 -14.83 18.96
N VAL A 472 -9.47 -15.49 19.72
CA VAL A 472 -9.08 -16.39 20.82
C VAL A 472 -9.38 -17.86 20.54
N ASN A 473 -10.25 -18.17 19.60
CA ASN A 473 -10.65 -19.53 19.29
C ASN A 473 -10.38 -19.90 17.83
N GLU A 474 -10.29 -21.21 17.56
CA GLU A 474 -9.92 -21.75 16.26
C GLU A 474 -10.94 -21.41 15.16
N LEU A 475 -12.22 -21.27 15.49
CA LEU A 475 -13.25 -20.88 14.50
C LEU A 475 -13.00 -19.46 13.98
N GLN A 476 -12.78 -18.49 14.87
CA GLN A 476 -12.46 -17.11 14.49
C GLN A 476 -11.17 -17.06 13.65
N GLN A 477 -10.11 -17.73 14.11
CA GLN A 477 -8.83 -17.81 13.41
C GLN A 477 -8.97 -18.46 12.02
N SER A 478 -9.80 -19.50 11.90
CA SER A 478 -10.08 -20.19 10.63
C SER A 478 -10.80 -19.26 9.63
N ILE A 479 -11.75 -18.45 10.07
CA ILE A 479 -12.42 -17.45 9.22
C ILE A 479 -11.40 -16.46 8.67
N VAL A 480 -10.53 -15.90 9.52
CA VAL A 480 -9.49 -14.96 9.11
C VAL A 480 -8.53 -15.59 8.11
N ARG A 481 -8.02 -16.82 8.38
CA ARG A 481 -7.15 -17.57 7.47
C ARG A 481 -7.78 -17.76 6.10
N THR A 482 -9.03 -18.20 6.09
CA THR A 482 -9.77 -18.47 4.86
C THR A 482 -9.92 -17.20 4.04
N LYS A 483 -10.37 -16.11 4.67
CA LYS A 483 -10.56 -14.82 3.98
C LYS A 483 -9.25 -14.24 3.45
N CYS A 484 -8.17 -14.22 4.22
CA CYS A 484 -6.86 -13.74 3.74
C CYS A 484 -6.37 -14.54 2.52
N ARG A 485 -6.53 -15.87 2.53
CA ARG A 485 -6.16 -16.74 1.40
C ARG A 485 -7.05 -16.51 0.18
N GLU A 486 -8.36 -16.33 0.37
CA GLU A 486 -9.31 -16.02 -0.71
C GLU A 486 -8.99 -14.68 -1.36
N ILE A 487 -8.69 -13.65 -0.58
CA ILE A 487 -8.32 -12.33 -1.09
C ILE A 487 -7.02 -12.41 -1.88
N MET A 488 -5.99 -13.06 -1.33
CA MET A 488 -4.74 -13.30 -2.05
C MET A 488 -4.99 -14.03 -3.37
N GLY A 489 -5.84 -15.06 -3.36
CA GLY A 489 -6.20 -15.84 -4.56
C GLY A 489 -6.76 -15.01 -5.69
N ARG A 490 -7.56 -14.04 -5.34
CA ARG A 490 -8.20 -13.16 -6.31
C ARG A 490 -7.32 -11.99 -6.73
N SER A 491 -6.69 -11.33 -5.76
CA SER A 491 -5.90 -10.12 -6.01
C SER A 491 -4.50 -10.42 -6.55
N GLY A 492 -3.85 -11.49 -6.08
CA GLY A 492 -2.43 -11.76 -6.32
C GLY A 492 -1.50 -10.88 -5.49
N TYR A 493 -2.00 -10.21 -4.42
CA TYR A 493 -1.23 -9.32 -3.55
C TYR A 493 -0.76 -10.09 -2.30
N LEU A 494 0.56 -10.29 -2.17
CA LEU A 494 1.16 -11.13 -1.11
C LEU A 494 1.03 -10.52 0.29
N ASN A 495 0.82 -9.21 0.41
CA ASN A 495 0.58 -8.55 1.71
C ASN A 495 -0.55 -9.22 2.52
N ASN A 496 -1.54 -9.82 1.87
CA ASN A 496 -2.60 -10.58 2.52
C ASN A 496 -2.09 -11.79 3.31
N LEU A 497 -1.07 -12.47 2.80
CA LEU A 497 -0.45 -13.61 3.49
C LEU A 497 0.62 -13.14 4.47
N ALA A 498 1.34 -12.05 4.18
CA ALA A 498 2.29 -11.47 5.11
C ALA A 498 1.59 -11.00 6.41
N GLY A 499 0.42 -10.35 6.30
CA GLY A 499 -0.41 -10.02 7.46
C GLY A 499 -0.89 -11.26 8.23
N LEU A 500 -1.33 -12.31 7.51
CA LEU A 500 -1.73 -13.57 8.13
C LEU A 500 -0.58 -14.24 8.88
N GLU A 501 0.64 -14.18 8.38
CA GLU A 501 1.82 -14.76 9.04
C GLU A 501 2.08 -14.08 10.40
N VAL A 502 1.96 -12.76 10.49
CA VAL A 502 2.06 -12.03 11.76
C VAL A 502 0.98 -12.52 12.72
N LEU A 503 -0.27 -12.68 12.25
CA LEU A 503 -1.36 -13.20 13.07
C LEU A 503 -1.11 -14.62 13.58
N GLU A 504 -0.54 -15.51 12.76
CA GLU A 504 -0.17 -16.88 13.18
C GLU A 504 0.87 -16.86 14.31
N LYS A 505 1.83 -15.94 14.26
CA LYS A 505 2.80 -15.73 15.35
C LYS A 505 2.11 -15.25 16.64
N VAL A 506 1.19 -14.28 16.53
CA VAL A 506 0.37 -13.80 17.66
C VAL A 506 -0.45 -14.93 18.29
N TRP A 507 -1.12 -15.75 17.48
CA TRP A 507 -1.91 -16.89 17.97
C TRP A 507 -1.04 -18.01 18.57
N GLY A 508 0.16 -18.22 18.01
CA GLY A 508 1.13 -19.19 18.53
C GLY A 508 1.59 -18.88 19.95
N GLU A 509 1.81 -17.61 20.26
CA GLU A 509 2.16 -17.19 21.64
C GLU A 509 0.99 -17.31 22.61
N GLN A 510 -0.23 -16.95 22.20
CA GLN A 510 -1.41 -17.12 23.04
C GLN A 510 -1.62 -18.60 23.47
N LYS A 511 -1.32 -19.55 22.55
CA LYS A 511 -1.41 -20.99 22.83
C LYS A 511 -0.33 -21.47 23.82
N LYS A 512 0.88 -20.87 23.79
CA LYS A 512 1.97 -21.20 24.73
C LYS A 512 1.65 -20.68 26.15
N GLY A 513 1.28 -19.40 26.27
CA GLY A 513 0.94 -18.79 27.58
C GLY A 513 -0.22 -19.51 28.30
N ASN A 514 -1.19 -20.08 27.57
CA ASN A 514 -2.27 -20.89 28.18
C ASN A 514 -1.80 -22.26 28.70
N LYS A 515 -0.69 -22.84 28.19
CA LYS A 515 -0.21 -24.16 28.63
C LYS A 515 0.64 -24.09 29.89
N ASP A 516 1.36 -23.01 30.08
CA ASP A 516 2.35 -22.92 31.17
C ASP A 516 1.75 -22.34 32.45
N GLY A 517 0.47 -22.00 32.49
CA GLY A 517 -0.26 -21.53 33.71
C GLY A 517 0.32 -20.23 34.27
N GLU A 518 1.29 -19.65 33.64
CA GLU A 518 2.01 -18.48 34.08
C GLU A 518 1.27 -17.22 33.60
N LYS A 519 0.71 -16.53 34.54
CA LYS A 519 0.12 -15.20 34.39
C LYS A 519 1.24 -14.18 34.15
N ASP A 520 2.06 -14.34 33.15
CA ASP A 520 3.02 -13.32 32.78
C ASP A 520 2.50 -12.47 31.61
N PHE A 521 1.54 -11.63 31.97
CA PHE A 521 1.35 -10.37 31.28
C PHE A 521 2.38 -9.39 31.86
N SER A 522 3.66 -9.65 31.57
CA SER A 522 4.71 -8.68 31.88
C SER A 522 4.58 -7.52 30.90
N PRO A 523 4.37 -6.29 31.37
CA PRO A 523 4.33 -5.11 30.52
C PRO A 523 5.74 -4.68 30.12
N ASN A 524 6.65 -5.63 29.97
CA ASN A 524 8.02 -5.36 29.59
C ASN A 524 8.15 -5.23 28.06
N GLY A 525 7.98 -4.02 27.58
CA GLY A 525 8.76 -3.52 26.46
C GLY A 525 8.05 -3.26 25.16
N ASN A 526 6.94 -3.85 24.80
CA ASN A 526 6.41 -3.70 23.45
C ASN A 526 4.93 -3.29 23.46
N GLY A 527 4.67 -2.00 23.40
CA GLY A 527 3.38 -1.33 23.12
C GLY A 527 2.04 -2.04 23.43
N PRO A 528 0.92 -1.37 23.31
CA PRO A 528 -0.40 -1.93 23.62
C PRO A 528 -0.88 -2.96 22.58
N LEU A 529 -0.31 -2.94 21.38
CA LEU A 529 -0.73 -3.76 20.25
C LEU A 529 0.10 -5.05 20.16
N ARG A 530 -0.59 -6.19 20.03
CA ARG A 530 0.02 -7.52 20.16
C ARG A 530 0.97 -7.90 19.02
N TRP A 531 0.81 -7.31 17.86
CA TRP A 531 1.60 -7.62 16.67
C TRP A 531 2.93 -6.86 16.59
N THR A 532 3.07 -5.74 17.32
CA THR A 532 4.22 -4.83 17.23
C THR A 532 5.55 -5.58 17.38
N LYS A 533 5.68 -6.45 18.38
CA LYS A 533 6.90 -7.23 18.63
C LYS A 533 7.31 -8.19 17.49
N PHE A 534 6.37 -8.60 16.65
CA PHE A 534 6.65 -9.47 15.50
C PHE A 534 7.04 -8.69 14.25
N MET A 535 6.81 -7.38 14.27
CA MET A 535 7.13 -6.47 13.17
C MET A 535 8.47 -5.76 13.37
N GLU A 536 8.96 -5.61 14.60
CA GLU A 536 10.23 -4.94 14.92
C GLU A 536 11.48 -5.64 14.36
N SER A 537 11.37 -6.90 13.97
CA SER A 537 12.49 -7.70 13.43
C SER A 537 12.71 -7.56 11.92
N GLY A 538 11.93 -6.76 11.22
CA GLY A 538 11.99 -6.58 9.76
C GLY A 538 12.57 -5.24 9.35
N ASP A 539 13.32 -5.22 8.22
CA ASP A 539 13.91 -4.02 7.63
C ASP A 539 12.87 -3.12 6.91
N GLY A 540 11.62 -3.08 7.36
CA GLY A 540 10.57 -2.28 6.72
C GLY A 540 9.27 -2.26 7.50
N GLU A 541 8.36 -1.45 7.00
CA GLU A 541 6.98 -1.32 7.48
C GLU A 541 6.02 -2.22 6.67
N MET A 542 4.94 -2.66 7.29
CA MET A 542 3.88 -3.40 6.60
C MET A 542 2.71 -2.49 6.23
N ILE A 543 2.03 -2.83 5.14
CA ILE A 543 0.79 -2.18 4.71
C ILE A 543 -0.31 -3.22 4.53
N MET A 544 -1.47 -2.95 5.11
CA MET A 544 -2.65 -3.82 5.12
C MET A 544 -3.73 -3.29 4.17
N PHE A 545 -3.45 -3.41 2.85
CA PHE A 545 -4.35 -2.93 1.79
C PHE A 545 -4.85 -4.09 0.92
#